data_5599be0fbe31845649211a85ff2fa218
#
_entry.id   5599be0fbe31845649211a85ff2fa218
#
_cell.length_a   1.000
_cell.length_b   1.000
_cell.length_c   1.000
_cell.angle_alpha   90.00
_cell.angle_beta   90.00
_cell.angle_gamma   90.00
#
_symmetry.space_group_name_H-M   'P 1'
#
loop_
_entity.id
_entity.type
_entity.pdbx_description
1 polymer ?
#
loop_
_entity_poly.entity_id
_entity_poly.type
_entity_poly.pdbx_seq_one_letter_code
_entity_poly.pdbx_strand_id
1 'polypeptide(L)'
;MDRIGSLPDDILTRILSSVPTKQAVATSILSKQWIHLWRYVPVLDFTETNLEDLESIRRFKEFVSSVLLSRKAAGNHSINTFILGIQRYSSRTHERHSSPITPTYYNNMSRKLTLAPSLPISILTCTTLVVLKLRWFWFFMDANSHYNFPSLKTLHLKDIYLHHQHEFTFLLDACPLLEDLQLSNIHFGPSARFSSLYRNQQLSGSSLKRLNKADITDHDCYFMVKSLSNVEFLRIQLCKGYCPPNDFSTFHNLTHLVLNYSCDIIVQVLHHCPKLQNLEFYEDFSTTRGLQNWVDPESVPSCLSLNLTTCNMRDFDEGQQRNRIMLARFILQNARVLETMPIWCYMRWPKAERVLFSCPRASVTCQLSIDCGCKFTFIRKGKRTKKNRRAKNGR
;
A
#
# COMPACT_ATOMS: atom_id res chain seq x y z
N MET A 1 25.87 -9.89 -38.14
CA MET A 1 26.76 -9.35 -37.10
C MET A 1 25.97 -9.23 -35.80
N ASP A 2 26.45 -9.85 -34.73
CA ASP A 2 25.85 -9.70 -33.39
C ASP A 2 26.17 -8.32 -32.84
N ARG A 3 25.21 -7.39 -32.99
CA ARG A 3 25.37 -6.00 -32.56
C ARG A 3 25.26 -5.83 -31.04
N ILE A 4 24.61 -6.77 -30.36
CA ILE A 4 24.43 -6.73 -28.90
C ILE A 4 25.69 -7.30 -28.24
N GLY A 5 26.23 -8.41 -28.73
CA GLY A 5 27.45 -9.03 -28.17
C GLY A 5 28.71 -8.17 -28.34
N SER A 6 28.68 -7.09 -29.16
CA SER A 6 29.79 -6.15 -29.30
C SER A 6 29.74 -5.01 -28.24
N LEU A 7 28.71 -4.93 -27.40
CA LEU A 7 28.60 -3.91 -26.37
C LEU A 7 29.52 -4.22 -25.16
N PRO A 8 30.06 -3.19 -24.50
CA PRO A 8 30.81 -3.34 -23.25
C PRO A 8 29.99 -4.00 -22.15
N ASP A 9 30.64 -4.71 -21.23
CA ASP A 9 30.00 -5.48 -20.17
C ASP A 9 29.17 -4.62 -19.21
N ASP A 10 29.56 -3.37 -18.95
CA ASP A 10 28.82 -2.41 -18.14
C ASP A 10 27.47 -2.05 -18.77
N ILE A 11 27.42 -1.87 -20.10
CA ILE A 11 26.18 -1.61 -20.84
C ILE A 11 25.28 -2.86 -20.82
N LEU A 12 25.84 -4.03 -21.05
CA LEU A 12 25.11 -5.31 -20.99
C LEU A 12 24.53 -5.55 -19.60
N THR A 13 25.29 -5.30 -18.54
CA THR A 13 24.85 -5.40 -17.15
C THR A 13 23.72 -4.43 -16.85
N ARG A 14 23.78 -3.21 -17.39
CA ARG A 14 22.70 -2.21 -17.25
C ARG A 14 21.43 -2.66 -17.98
N ILE A 15 21.54 -3.25 -19.15
CA ILE A 15 20.41 -3.84 -19.88
C ILE A 15 19.79 -4.97 -19.05
N LEU A 16 20.62 -5.87 -18.52
CA LEU A 16 20.16 -6.97 -17.66
C LEU A 16 19.50 -6.49 -16.36
N SER A 17 19.82 -5.29 -15.88
CA SER A 17 19.19 -4.70 -14.69
C SER A 17 17.72 -4.32 -14.90
N SER A 18 17.26 -4.24 -16.14
CA SER A 18 15.87 -3.90 -16.48
C SER A 18 14.95 -5.12 -16.67
N VAL A 19 15.48 -6.32 -16.57
CA VAL A 19 14.70 -7.57 -16.70
C VAL A 19 14.70 -8.37 -15.40
N PRO A 20 13.65 -9.19 -15.15
CA PRO A 20 13.63 -10.08 -13.99
C PRO A 20 14.88 -10.99 -13.94
N THR A 21 15.35 -11.28 -12.73
CA THR A 21 16.58 -12.05 -12.51
C THR A 21 16.57 -13.41 -13.22
N LYS A 22 15.43 -14.10 -13.29
CA LYS A 22 15.27 -15.36 -14.01
C LYS A 22 15.60 -15.22 -15.49
N GLN A 23 15.17 -14.12 -16.13
CA GLN A 23 15.48 -13.83 -17.52
C GLN A 23 16.97 -13.44 -17.69
N ALA A 24 17.51 -12.63 -16.77
CA ALA A 24 18.92 -12.27 -16.77
C ALA A 24 19.81 -13.52 -16.67
N VAL A 25 19.50 -14.47 -15.80
CA VAL A 25 20.22 -15.76 -15.71
C VAL A 25 20.06 -16.57 -16.98
N ALA A 26 18.88 -16.59 -17.58
CA ALA A 26 18.64 -17.34 -18.84
C ALA A 26 19.49 -16.85 -20.01
N THR A 27 19.91 -15.58 -20.04
CA THR A 27 20.82 -15.06 -21.09
C THR A 27 22.18 -15.72 -21.09
N SER A 28 22.59 -16.43 -20.02
CA SER A 28 23.86 -17.14 -19.95
C SER A 28 24.07 -18.21 -21.04
N ILE A 29 22.98 -18.65 -21.70
CA ILE A 29 23.05 -19.59 -22.83
C ILE A 29 23.43 -18.95 -24.16
N LEU A 30 23.38 -17.61 -24.27
CA LEU A 30 23.55 -16.90 -25.54
C LEU A 30 25.00 -16.92 -26.04
N SER A 31 25.97 -16.68 -25.17
CA SER A 31 27.39 -16.76 -25.50
C SER A 31 28.26 -16.84 -24.23
N LYS A 32 29.56 -17.07 -24.42
CA LYS A 32 30.55 -17.10 -23.32
C LYS A 32 30.59 -15.79 -22.52
N GLN A 33 30.41 -14.66 -23.18
CA GLN A 33 30.35 -13.33 -22.53
C GLN A 33 29.17 -13.24 -21.54
N TRP A 34 27.98 -13.76 -21.91
CA TRP A 34 26.77 -13.65 -21.09
C TRP A 34 26.76 -14.59 -19.88
N ILE A 35 27.59 -15.63 -19.86
CA ILE A 35 27.62 -16.65 -18.78
C ILE A 35 27.79 -16.01 -17.40
N HIS A 36 28.57 -14.93 -17.32
CA HIS A 36 28.94 -14.33 -16.02
C HIS A 36 28.28 -13.00 -15.74
N LEU A 37 27.76 -12.28 -16.76
CA LEU A 37 27.29 -10.90 -16.63
C LEU A 37 26.17 -10.73 -15.62
N TRP A 38 25.19 -11.63 -15.58
CA TRP A 38 24.08 -11.57 -14.62
C TRP A 38 24.52 -11.57 -13.15
N ARG A 39 25.70 -12.09 -12.84
CA ARG A 39 26.24 -12.10 -11.47
C ARG A 39 26.62 -10.71 -10.98
N TYR A 40 26.84 -9.78 -11.87
CA TYR A 40 27.25 -8.41 -11.56
C TYR A 40 26.09 -7.40 -11.64
N VAL A 41 24.89 -7.84 -12.05
CA VAL A 41 23.70 -7.00 -12.08
C VAL A 41 23.37 -6.51 -10.67
N PRO A 42 23.28 -5.17 -10.42
CA PRO A 42 23.00 -4.65 -9.09
C PRO A 42 21.53 -4.77 -8.66
N VAL A 43 20.65 -5.10 -9.60
CA VAL A 43 19.19 -5.25 -9.38
C VAL A 43 18.85 -6.73 -9.43
N LEU A 44 18.29 -7.25 -8.34
CA LEU A 44 17.75 -8.59 -8.25
C LEU A 44 16.24 -8.54 -8.09
N ASP A 45 15.53 -8.89 -9.16
CA ASP A 45 14.07 -8.96 -9.18
C ASP A 45 13.61 -10.41 -9.31
N PHE A 46 13.02 -10.93 -8.22
CA PHE A 46 12.47 -12.27 -8.10
C PHE A 46 10.94 -12.22 -8.01
N THR A 47 10.29 -11.36 -8.79
CA THR A 47 8.83 -11.33 -8.85
C THR A 47 8.33 -12.51 -9.69
N GLU A 48 7.68 -13.47 -9.05
CA GLU A 48 7.10 -14.65 -9.71
C GLU A 48 5.57 -14.63 -9.56
N THR A 49 4.85 -14.87 -10.65
CA THR A 49 3.37 -14.69 -10.67
C THR A 49 2.58 -15.99 -10.47
N ASN A 50 3.18 -17.17 -10.69
CA ASN A 50 2.45 -18.43 -10.78
C ASN A 50 3.06 -19.53 -9.90
N LEU A 51 3.12 -19.30 -8.58
CA LEU A 51 3.49 -20.35 -7.63
C LEU A 51 2.21 -20.93 -7.00
N GLU A 52 1.68 -22.00 -7.59
CA GLU A 52 0.40 -22.59 -7.19
C GLU A 52 0.57 -23.69 -6.14
N ASP A 53 1.68 -24.39 -6.16
CA ASP A 53 1.96 -25.55 -5.31
C ASP A 53 3.24 -25.42 -4.48
N LEU A 54 3.39 -26.34 -3.52
CA LEU A 54 4.54 -26.43 -2.62
C LEU A 54 5.87 -26.62 -3.34
N GLU A 55 5.85 -27.41 -4.40
CA GLU A 55 7.04 -27.75 -5.14
C GLU A 55 7.55 -26.58 -5.96
N SER A 56 6.66 -25.79 -6.57
CA SER A 56 7.03 -24.57 -7.27
C SER A 56 7.62 -23.51 -6.31
N ILE A 57 7.07 -23.40 -5.09
CA ILE A 57 7.62 -22.51 -4.05
C ILE A 57 9.01 -23.00 -3.61
N ARG A 58 9.21 -24.31 -3.42
CA ARG A 58 10.51 -24.89 -3.07
C ARG A 58 11.56 -24.61 -4.13
N ARG A 59 11.25 -24.88 -5.39
CA ARG A 59 12.12 -24.58 -6.54
C ARG A 59 12.46 -23.09 -6.64
N PHE A 60 11.50 -22.24 -6.39
CA PHE A 60 11.72 -20.80 -6.37
C PHE A 60 12.69 -20.38 -5.26
N LYS A 61 12.54 -20.90 -4.03
CA LYS A 61 13.49 -20.68 -2.93
C LYS A 61 14.90 -21.15 -3.28
N GLU A 62 15.02 -22.34 -3.86
CA GLU A 62 16.30 -22.89 -4.32
C GLU A 62 16.94 -22.03 -5.40
N PHE A 63 16.14 -21.53 -6.34
CA PHE A 63 16.61 -20.60 -7.37
C PHE A 63 17.16 -19.31 -6.78
N VAL A 64 16.43 -18.66 -5.87
CA VAL A 64 16.88 -17.42 -5.19
C VAL A 64 18.20 -17.69 -4.45
N SER A 65 18.27 -18.79 -3.68
CA SER A 65 19.48 -19.16 -2.93
C SER A 65 20.66 -19.42 -3.86
N SER A 66 20.45 -20.14 -4.96
CA SER A 66 21.49 -20.44 -5.96
C SER A 66 22.04 -19.20 -6.64
N VAL A 67 21.18 -18.23 -6.96
CA VAL A 67 21.61 -16.95 -7.52
C VAL A 67 22.50 -16.20 -6.52
N LEU A 68 22.09 -16.09 -5.26
CA LEU A 68 22.86 -15.37 -4.23
C LEU A 68 24.21 -16.06 -3.95
N LEU A 69 24.23 -17.39 -3.86
CA LEU A 69 25.46 -18.17 -3.69
C LEU A 69 26.41 -18.01 -4.88
N SER A 70 25.89 -18.04 -6.11
CA SER A 70 26.68 -17.87 -7.33
C SER A 70 27.32 -16.48 -7.43
N ARG A 71 26.61 -15.44 -6.99
CA ARG A 71 27.14 -14.07 -6.91
C ARG A 71 28.24 -13.96 -5.85
N LYS A 72 28.00 -14.53 -4.68
CA LYS A 72 29.00 -14.58 -3.60
C LYS A 72 30.27 -15.31 -4.04
N ALA A 73 30.13 -16.45 -4.72
CA ALA A 73 31.26 -17.20 -5.27
C ALA A 73 32.04 -16.41 -6.34
N ALA A 74 31.38 -15.50 -7.06
CA ALA A 74 32.03 -14.58 -8.02
C ALA A 74 32.65 -13.33 -7.36
N GLY A 75 32.66 -13.26 -6.01
CA GLY A 75 33.19 -12.11 -5.27
C GLY A 75 32.28 -10.89 -5.28
N ASN A 76 31.07 -10.99 -5.86
CA ASN A 76 30.16 -9.84 -5.91
C ASN A 76 29.17 -9.87 -4.72
N HIS A 77 29.39 -8.99 -3.78
CA HIS A 77 28.54 -8.81 -2.59
C HIS A 77 27.61 -7.59 -2.71
N SER A 78 27.77 -6.76 -3.75
CA SER A 78 26.99 -5.53 -3.90
C SER A 78 25.62 -5.81 -4.52
N ILE A 79 24.56 -5.48 -3.77
CA ILE A 79 23.18 -5.52 -4.25
C ILE A 79 22.57 -4.16 -3.93
N ASN A 80 22.14 -3.43 -4.95
CA ASN A 80 21.50 -2.12 -4.80
C ASN A 80 19.99 -2.28 -4.58
N THR A 81 19.35 -3.16 -5.38
CA THR A 81 17.91 -3.38 -5.34
C THR A 81 17.61 -4.87 -5.21
N PHE A 82 16.78 -5.21 -4.22
CA PHE A 82 16.28 -6.55 -4.03
C PHE A 82 14.76 -6.55 -3.97
N ILE A 83 14.14 -7.26 -4.91
CA ILE A 83 12.69 -7.41 -5.00
C ILE A 83 12.37 -8.91 -4.92
N LEU A 84 11.59 -9.29 -3.93
CA LEU A 84 11.11 -10.65 -3.76
C LEU A 84 9.60 -10.63 -3.61
N GLY A 85 8.88 -11.24 -4.53
CA GLY A 85 7.42 -11.24 -4.48
C GLY A 85 6.81 -12.51 -5.05
N ILE A 86 5.98 -13.16 -4.26
CA ILE A 86 5.14 -14.27 -4.73
C ILE A 86 3.73 -13.72 -4.91
N GLN A 87 3.22 -13.74 -6.15
CA GLN A 87 1.80 -13.51 -6.40
C GLN A 87 1.09 -14.86 -6.36
N ARG A 88 0.34 -15.12 -5.29
CA ARG A 88 -0.64 -16.19 -5.33
C ARG A 88 -1.85 -15.72 -6.12
N TYR A 89 -2.28 -16.52 -7.06
CA TYR A 89 -3.64 -16.44 -7.58
C TYR A 89 -4.56 -16.83 -6.41
N SER A 90 -5.00 -15.84 -5.64
CA SER A 90 -6.11 -16.04 -4.75
C SER A 90 -7.29 -16.34 -5.67
N SER A 91 -7.68 -17.62 -5.76
CA SER A 91 -9.02 -17.95 -6.25
C SER A 91 -9.95 -16.98 -5.54
N ARG A 92 -10.71 -16.21 -6.32
CA ARG A 92 -11.66 -15.16 -5.88
C ARG A 92 -12.71 -15.72 -4.91
N THR A 93 -12.29 -16.21 -3.79
CA THR A 93 -13.13 -16.19 -2.62
C THR A 93 -12.80 -14.87 -1.95
N HIS A 94 -13.74 -13.92 -2.09
CA HIS A 94 -13.89 -12.79 -1.21
C HIS A 94 -13.82 -13.31 0.24
N GLU A 95 -12.63 -13.49 0.78
CA GLU A 95 -12.44 -13.35 2.20
C GLU A 95 -12.60 -11.85 2.46
N ARG A 96 -13.86 -11.43 2.46
CA ARG A 96 -14.30 -10.19 3.08
C ARG A 96 -13.63 -10.21 4.44
N HIS A 97 -12.88 -9.18 4.74
CA HIS A 97 -12.37 -8.88 6.07
C HIS A 97 -13.56 -8.66 7.02
N SER A 98 -14.26 -9.73 7.35
CA SER A 98 -15.38 -9.71 8.28
C SER A 98 -15.10 -10.70 9.38
N SER A 99 -14.61 -10.13 10.51
CA SER A 99 -14.87 -10.67 11.83
C SER A 99 -13.98 -11.75 12.45
N PRO A 100 -14.19 -12.00 13.72
CA PRO A 100 -13.13 -12.22 14.68
C PRO A 100 -12.46 -13.55 14.43
N ILE A 101 -11.20 -13.53 14.69
CA ILE A 101 -10.20 -14.56 14.72
C ILE A 101 -10.80 -15.90 15.17
N THR A 102 -11.15 -16.74 14.20
CA THR A 102 -11.56 -18.11 14.47
C THR A 102 -10.33 -19.03 14.52
N PRO A 103 -10.34 -20.11 15.29
CA PRO A 103 -9.27 -21.13 15.28
C PRO A 103 -8.93 -21.63 13.89
N THR A 104 -9.88 -21.64 12.98
CA THR A 104 -9.72 -21.98 11.56
C THR A 104 -8.81 -21.00 10.82
N TYR A 105 -8.84 -19.72 11.15
CA TYR A 105 -7.93 -18.71 10.60
C TYR A 105 -6.48 -19.00 10.99
N TYR A 106 -6.23 -19.34 12.27
CA TYR A 106 -4.90 -19.70 12.75
C TYR A 106 -4.38 -21.00 12.13
N ASN A 107 -5.21 -22.04 11.98
CA ASN A 107 -4.80 -23.28 11.34
C ASN A 107 -4.47 -23.08 9.86
N ASN A 108 -5.25 -22.27 9.13
CA ASN A 108 -4.95 -21.90 7.77
C ASN A 108 -3.71 -21.00 7.68
N MET A 109 -3.53 -20.12 8.65
CA MET A 109 -2.36 -19.25 8.76
C MET A 109 -1.10 -20.10 9.04
N SER A 110 -1.13 -21.02 9.97
CA SER A 110 0.01 -21.94 10.26
C SER A 110 0.43 -22.75 9.03
N ARG A 111 -0.53 -23.24 8.24
CA ARG A 111 -0.22 -23.92 6.96
C ARG A 111 0.34 -22.95 5.90
N LYS A 112 -0.14 -21.71 5.84
CA LYS A 112 0.42 -20.67 4.96
C LYS A 112 1.84 -20.28 5.39
N LEU A 113 2.09 -20.29 6.69
CA LEU A 113 3.34 -19.92 7.34
C LEU A 113 4.50 -20.85 6.99
N THR A 114 4.27 -22.16 6.93
CA THR A 114 5.31 -23.14 6.53
C THR A 114 5.75 -22.99 5.07
N LEU A 115 5.00 -22.24 4.29
CA LEU A 115 5.21 -22.06 2.86
C LEU A 115 5.89 -20.74 2.48
N ALA A 116 5.75 -19.71 3.33
CA ALA A 116 6.37 -18.42 3.03
C ALA A 116 7.90 -18.53 3.04
N PRO A 117 8.60 -17.88 2.10
CA PRO A 117 10.06 -17.90 2.09
C PRO A 117 10.62 -17.11 3.26
N SER A 118 11.77 -17.53 3.80
CA SER A 118 12.60 -16.75 4.72
C SER A 118 13.66 -15.97 3.93
N LEU A 119 14.01 -14.75 4.34
CA LEU A 119 15.08 -13.99 3.70
C LEU A 119 16.41 -14.65 3.97
N PRO A 120 17.24 -14.83 2.94
CA PRO A 120 18.62 -15.23 3.15
C PRO A 120 19.35 -14.22 4.04
N ILE A 121 20.14 -14.69 5.00
CA ILE A 121 20.93 -13.86 5.94
C ILE A 121 21.81 -12.85 5.19
N SER A 122 22.33 -13.23 4.03
CA SER A 122 23.15 -12.35 3.17
C SER A 122 22.41 -11.09 2.69
N ILE A 123 21.08 -11.11 2.65
CA ILE A 123 20.26 -9.92 2.35
C ILE A 123 20.04 -9.10 3.61
N LEU A 124 19.81 -9.75 4.77
CA LEU A 124 19.58 -9.06 6.06
C LEU A 124 20.76 -8.20 6.52
N THR A 125 21.97 -8.53 6.06
CA THR A 125 23.22 -7.84 6.39
C THR A 125 23.86 -7.12 5.20
N CYS A 126 23.10 -6.89 4.13
CA CYS A 126 23.60 -6.25 2.91
C CYS A 126 23.70 -4.73 3.10
N THR A 127 24.92 -4.23 3.30
CA THR A 127 25.19 -2.80 3.58
C THR A 127 25.04 -1.90 2.36
N THR A 128 25.03 -2.46 1.14
CA THR A 128 24.89 -1.70 -0.12
C THR A 128 23.44 -1.59 -0.60
N LEU A 129 22.48 -2.22 0.11
CA LEU A 129 21.10 -2.28 -0.32
C LEU A 129 20.41 -0.91 -0.16
N VAL A 130 19.89 -0.39 -1.25
CA VAL A 130 19.15 0.89 -1.30
C VAL A 130 17.64 0.68 -1.39
N VAL A 131 17.21 -0.35 -2.11
CA VAL A 131 15.79 -0.67 -2.32
C VAL A 131 15.50 -2.10 -1.92
N LEU A 132 14.59 -2.28 -0.97
CA LEU A 132 14.08 -3.58 -0.53
C LEU A 132 12.57 -3.62 -0.70
N LYS A 133 12.07 -4.52 -1.57
CA LYS A 133 10.64 -4.76 -1.76
C LYS A 133 10.32 -6.22 -1.54
N LEU A 134 9.46 -6.49 -0.56
CA LEU A 134 9.08 -7.84 -0.17
C LEU A 134 7.57 -7.99 -0.22
N ARG A 135 7.14 -9.08 -0.82
CA ARG A 135 5.73 -9.44 -0.86
C ARG A 135 5.53 -10.91 -0.55
N TRP A 136 4.56 -11.21 0.33
CA TRP A 136 4.20 -12.55 0.80
C TRP A 136 5.39 -13.26 1.42
N PHE A 137 5.82 -12.73 2.58
CA PHE A 137 7.07 -13.09 3.19
C PHE A 137 6.92 -13.25 4.70
N TRP A 138 7.74 -14.12 5.30
CA TRP A 138 7.84 -14.27 6.74
C TRP A 138 9.18 -13.76 7.25
N PHE A 139 9.14 -12.85 8.19
CA PHE A 139 10.32 -12.50 8.97
C PHE A 139 10.45 -13.47 10.14
N PHE A 140 11.51 -14.25 10.13
CA PHE A 140 11.89 -15.11 11.22
C PHE A 140 13.13 -14.49 11.87
N MET A 141 12.99 -13.99 13.10
CA MET A 141 14.13 -13.55 13.87
C MET A 141 14.57 -14.67 14.79
N ASP A 142 15.71 -15.28 14.48
CA ASP A 142 16.48 -15.96 15.51
C ASP A 142 17.03 -14.91 16.49
N ALA A 143 17.16 -15.24 17.76
CA ALA A 143 17.66 -14.33 18.80
C ALA A 143 19.04 -13.68 18.47
N ASN A 144 19.76 -14.20 17.49
CA ASN A 144 21.04 -13.73 17.01
C ASN A 144 20.99 -13.01 15.64
N SER A 145 19.78 -12.82 15.07
CA SER A 145 19.66 -12.16 13.77
C SER A 145 19.72 -10.65 13.94
N HIS A 146 20.73 -10.02 13.34
CA HIS A 146 20.85 -8.56 13.30
C HIS A 146 20.52 -8.06 11.90
N TYR A 147 19.60 -7.12 11.82
CA TYR A 147 19.37 -6.34 10.59
C TYR A 147 20.44 -5.24 10.51
N ASN A 148 20.98 -5.02 9.32
CA ASN A 148 21.90 -3.92 9.07
C ASN A 148 21.73 -3.41 7.65
N PHE A 149 20.95 -2.34 7.53
CA PHE A 149 20.62 -1.68 6.27
C PHE A 149 21.01 -0.21 6.26
N PRO A 150 22.31 0.12 6.40
CA PRO A 150 22.76 1.49 6.56
C PRO A 150 22.52 2.37 5.34
N SER A 151 22.32 1.78 4.17
CA SER A 151 22.11 2.50 2.89
C SER A 151 20.67 2.46 2.40
N LEU A 152 19.74 1.79 3.12
CA LEU A 152 18.39 1.55 2.65
C LEU A 152 17.56 2.84 2.66
N LYS A 153 17.03 3.18 1.49
CA LYS A 153 16.18 4.36 1.28
C LYS A 153 14.72 4.01 1.03
N THR A 154 14.46 2.85 0.42
CA THR A 154 13.11 2.42 0.08
C THR A 154 12.83 1.04 0.69
N LEU A 155 11.78 0.96 1.51
CA LEU A 155 11.30 -0.28 2.12
C LEU A 155 9.81 -0.46 1.84
N HIS A 156 9.48 -1.42 0.96
CA HIS A 156 8.09 -1.76 0.66
C HIS A 156 7.79 -3.17 1.14
N LEU A 157 6.85 -3.31 2.06
CA LEU A 157 6.44 -4.57 2.67
C LEU A 157 4.96 -4.80 2.42
N LYS A 158 4.62 -5.92 1.79
CA LYS A 158 3.24 -6.30 1.51
C LYS A 158 2.99 -7.76 1.84
N ASP A 159 1.85 -8.04 2.50
CA ASP A 159 1.48 -9.41 2.90
C ASP A 159 2.59 -10.06 3.75
N ILE A 160 3.10 -9.34 4.76
CA ILE A 160 4.23 -9.74 5.61
C ILE A 160 3.73 -10.30 6.93
N TYR A 161 4.41 -11.35 7.41
CA TYR A 161 4.14 -11.99 8.69
C TYR A 161 5.32 -11.82 9.64
N LEU A 162 5.05 -11.32 10.84
CA LEU A 162 5.99 -11.13 11.94
C LEU A 162 5.46 -11.84 13.19
N HIS A 163 6.33 -12.41 14.01
CA HIS A 163 5.89 -12.99 15.27
C HIS A 163 5.51 -11.92 16.29
N HIS A 164 6.33 -10.88 16.37
CA HIS A 164 6.19 -9.82 17.36
C HIS A 164 6.34 -8.43 16.74
N GLN A 165 5.67 -7.45 17.34
CA GLN A 165 5.76 -6.05 16.91
C GLN A 165 7.18 -5.48 17.06
N HIS A 166 7.95 -5.92 18.07
CA HIS A 166 9.31 -5.44 18.29
C HIS A 166 10.27 -5.85 17.17
N GLU A 167 10.03 -6.96 16.48
CA GLU A 167 10.83 -7.37 15.31
C GLU A 167 10.74 -6.32 14.20
N PHE A 168 9.55 -5.74 14.04
CA PHE A 168 9.33 -4.69 13.07
C PHE A 168 10.02 -3.38 13.48
N THR A 169 10.02 -3.04 14.77
CA THR A 169 10.75 -1.85 15.26
C THR A 169 12.24 -2.01 15.04
N PHE A 170 12.82 -3.17 15.31
CA PHE A 170 14.23 -3.46 15.03
C PHE A 170 14.59 -3.35 13.54
N LEU A 171 13.68 -3.82 12.66
CA LEU A 171 13.88 -3.67 11.22
C LEU A 171 13.95 -2.19 10.82
N LEU A 172 13.06 -1.35 11.36
CA LEU A 172 13.05 0.09 11.05
C LEU A 172 14.26 0.81 11.64
N ASP A 173 14.68 0.45 12.86
CA ASP A 173 15.86 1.02 13.52
C ASP A 173 17.16 0.68 12.75
N ALA A 174 17.17 -0.43 12.02
CA ALA A 174 18.28 -0.81 11.14
C ALA A 174 18.35 0.01 9.84
N CYS A 175 17.38 0.91 9.57
CA CYS A 175 17.26 1.66 8.32
C CYS A 175 17.39 3.19 8.53
N PRO A 176 18.55 3.72 8.95
CA PRO A 176 18.69 5.13 9.34
C PRO A 176 18.53 6.14 8.19
N LEU A 177 18.65 5.69 6.95
CA LEU A 177 18.50 6.53 5.74
C LEU A 177 17.17 6.34 5.03
N LEU A 178 16.16 5.74 5.68
CA LEU A 178 14.88 5.44 5.05
C LEU A 178 14.14 6.72 4.65
N GLU A 179 13.76 6.79 3.37
CA GLU A 179 13.08 7.93 2.74
C GLU A 179 11.64 7.58 2.30
N ASP A 180 11.41 6.34 1.82
CA ASP A 180 10.11 5.85 1.31
C ASP A 180 9.74 4.53 2.01
N LEU A 181 8.62 4.54 2.76
CA LEU A 181 8.09 3.38 3.48
C LEU A 181 6.69 3.04 2.98
N GLN A 182 6.50 1.80 2.52
CA GLN A 182 5.18 1.29 2.18
C GLN A 182 4.86 0.02 2.96
N LEU A 183 3.73 0.02 3.67
CA LEU A 183 3.24 -1.09 4.48
C LEU A 183 1.80 -1.44 4.10
N SER A 184 1.57 -2.72 3.79
CA SER A 184 0.24 -3.21 3.42
C SER A 184 0.08 -4.66 3.85
N ASN A 185 -0.99 -4.97 4.58
CA ASN A 185 -1.28 -6.30 5.11
C ASN A 185 -0.11 -6.87 5.95
N ILE A 186 0.29 -6.15 6.98
CA ILE A 186 1.31 -6.59 7.94
C ILE A 186 0.60 -7.37 9.04
N HIS A 187 1.00 -8.61 9.25
CA HIS A 187 0.38 -9.51 10.22
C HIS A 187 1.34 -9.83 11.36
N PHE A 188 0.88 -9.55 12.58
CA PHE A 188 1.60 -9.94 13.79
C PHE A 188 1.02 -11.22 14.39
N GLY A 189 1.86 -12.05 14.99
CA GLY A 189 1.47 -13.28 15.67
C GLY A 189 0.48 -13.03 16.84
N PRO A 190 -0.18 -14.11 17.32
CA PRO A 190 -1.23 -13.98 18.34
C PRO A 190 -0.75 -13.36 19.65
N SER A 191 0.50 -13.61 20.05
CA SER A 191 1.12 -13.04 21.25
C SER A 191 1.25 -11.52 21.22
N ALA A 192 1.36 -10.92 20.03
CA ALA A 192 1.49 -9.47 19.88
C ALA A 192 0.17 -8.72 20.13
N ARG A 193 -0.97 -9.36 19.86
CA ARG A 193 -2.30 -8.71 19.94
C ARG A 193 -2.84 -8.57 21.36
N PHE A 194 -2.40 -9.42 22.28
CA PHE A 194 -2.91 -9.45 23.66
C PHE A 194 -2.04 -8.70 24.66
N SER A 195 -0.89 -8.23 24.26
CA SER A 195 0.04 -7.57 25.16
C SER A 195 -0.20 -6.05 25.14
N SER A 196 -1.02 -5.57 26.07
CA SER A 196 -1.20 -4.14 26.35
C SER A 196 0.14 -3.42 26.66
N LEU A 197 1.17 -4.18 27.05
CA LEU A 197 2.52 -3.69 27.33
C LEU A 197 3.25 -3.18 26.09
N TYR A 198 2.90 -3.67 24.88
CA TYR A 198 3.58 -3.27 23.63
C TYR A 198 2.99 -2.01 22.98
N ARG A 199 1.80 -1.53 23.41
CA ARG A 199 1.26 -0.24 22.96
C ARG A 199 2.18 0.95 23.22
N ASN A 200 3.12 0.81 24.15
CA ASN A 200 4.03 1.87 24.57
C ASN A 200 5.44 1.75 23.99
N GLN A 201 5.73 0.75 23.16
CA GLN A 201 7.01 0.69 22.44
C GLN A 201 7.01 1.75 21.33
N GLN A 202 7.49 2.92 21.67
CA GLN A 202 7.79 3.97 20.72
C GLN A 202 9.03 3.53 19.92
N LEU A 203 8.96 3.70 18.59
CA LEU A 203 10.17 3.67 17.76
C LEU A 203 11.20 4.62 18.38
N SER A 204 12.45 4.22 18.39
CA SER A 204 13.53 5.13 18.74
C SER A 204 13.36 6.38 17.89
N GLY A 205 13.14 7.55 18.51
CA GLY A 205 12.81 8.80 17.81
C GLY A 205 13.85 9.29 16.79
N SER A 206 14.88 8.47 16.55
CA SER A 206 15.92 8.71 15.55
C SER A 206 15.73 7.96 14.23
N SER A 207 14.97 6.85 14.23
CA SER A 207 14.95 5.87 13.11
C SER A 207 14.32 6.41 11.83
N LEU A 208 13.31 7.30 11.92
CA LEU A 208 12.55 7.76 10.76
C LEU A 208 12.75 9.26 10.43
N LYS A 209 13.86 9.86 10.84
CA LYS A 209 14.11 11.29 10.65
C LYS A 209 14.17 11.75 9.19
N ARG A 210 14.56 10.85 8.28
CA ARG A 210 14.67 11.12 6.85
C ARG A 210 13.47 10.67 6.04
N LEU A 211 12.50 10.04 6.72
CA LEU A 211 11.31 9.56 6.06
C LEU A 211 10.49 10.76 5.55
N ASN A 212 10.34 10.85 4.24
CA ASN A 212 9.55 11.88 3.57
C ASN A 212 8.25 11.33 3.00
N LYS A 213 8.18 10.01 2.76
CA LYS A 213 6.99 9.36 2.21
C LYS A 213 6.61 8.11 3.00
N ALA A 214 5.36 8.06 3.48
CA ALA A 214 4.79 6.92 4.16
C ALA A 214 3.43 6.54 3.55
N ASP A 215 3.28 5.26 3.17
CA ASP A 215 2.02 4.66 2.72
C ASP A 215 1.69 3.47 3.64
N ILE A 216 0.81 3.71 4.62
CA ILE A 216 0.50 2.75 5.69
C ILE A 216 -0.99 2.43 5.62
N THR A 217 -1.34 1.42 4.84
CA THR A 217 -2.71 0.93 4.69
C THR A 217 -2.99 -0.28 5.58
N ASP A 218 -2.44 -0.28 6.78
CA ASP A 218 -2.57 -1.38 7.74
C ASP A 218 -2.89 -0.89 9.15
N HIS A 219 -3.90 -1.51 9.77
CA HIS A 219 -4.38 -1.12 11.11
C HIS A 219 -3.40 -1.48 12.24
N ASP A 220 -2.65 -2.56 12.07
CA ASP A 220 -1.74 -3.04 13.11
C ASP A 220 -0.48 -2.18 13.23
N CYS A 221 -0.27 -1.21 12.31
CA CYS A 221 0.90 -0.33 12.26
C CYS A 221 0.68 1.09 12.84
N TYR A 222 -0.44 1.36 13.49
CA TYR A 222 -0.74 2.69 14.06
C TYR A 222 0.24 3.20 15.13
N PHE A 223 0.92 2.30 15.83
CA PHE A 223 1.94 2.68 16.80
C PHE A 223 3.05 3.57 16.21
N MET A 224 3.21 3.55 14.88
CA MET A 224 4.22 4.33 14.17
C MET A 224 3.80 5.79 13.91
N VAL A 225 2.51 6.12 13.98
CA VAL A 225 1.99 7.43 13.54
C VAL A 225 2.69 8.60 14.23
N LYS A 226 3.02 8.45 15.50
CA LYS A 226 3.80 9.47 16.27
C LYS A 226 5.20 9.73 15.69
N SER A 227 5.79 8.74 15.04
CA SER A 227 7.14 8.82 14.46
C SER A 227 7.17 9.40 13.04
N LEU A 228 5.99 9.71 12.47
CA LEU A 228 5.85 10.19 11.09
C LEU A 228 5.78 11.72 10.98
N SER A 229 6.20 12.45 11.99
CA SER A 229 6.06 13.93 12.05
C SER A 229 6.73 14.70 10.91
N ASN A 230 7.75 14.12 10.26
CA ASN A 230 8.55 14.77 9.22
C ASN A 230 8.10 14.47 7.78
N VAL A 231 7.12 13.58 7.59
CA VAL A 231 6.72 13.15 6.24
C VAL A 231 6.09 14.31 5.44
N GLU A 232 6.35 14.32 4.14
CA GLU A 232 5.73 15.23 3.16
C GLU A 232 4.50 14.60 2.50
N PHE A 233 4.52 13.28 2.34
CA PHE A 233 3.42 12.47 1.83
C PHE A 233 3.03 11.40 2.86
N LEU A 234 1.74 11.36 3.23
CA LEU A 234 1.18 10.33 4.10
C LEU A 234 -0.09 9.74 3.49
N ARG A 235 -0.09 8.43 3.25
CA ARG A 235 -1.32 7.65 3.09
C ARG A 235 -1.52 6.83 4.34
N ILE A 236 -2.69 6.97 4.98
CA ILE A 236 -3.02 6.22 6.19
C ILE A 236 -4.49 5.83 6.19
N GLN A 237 -4.78 4.64 6.72
CA GLN A 237 -6.13 4.17 6.94
C GLN A 237 -6.52 4.44 8.39
N LEU A 238 -7.54 5.28 8.61
CA LEU A 238 -8.04 5.60 9.95
C LEU A 238 -9.11 4.59 10.37
N CYS A 239 -9.00 4.06 11.57
CA CYS A 239 -9.98 3.16 12.16
C CYS A 239 -10.38 3.61 13.55
N LYS A 240 -11.69 3.64 13.80
CA LYS A 240 -12.25 3.94 15.11
C LYS A 240 -11.78 2.90 16.14
N GLY A 241 -11.28 3.38 17.27
CA GLY A 241 -10.78 2.54 18.37
C GLY A 241 -9.28 2.23 18.31
N TYR A 242 -8.60 2.45 17.19
CA TYR A 242 -7.15 2.27 17.06
C TYR A 242 -6.37 3.60 17.01
N CYS A 243 -7.03 4.71 16.66
CA CYS A 243 -6.42 6.03 16.60
C CYS A 243 -7.13 6.96 17.61
N PRO A 244 -6.70 7.02 18.86
CA PRO A 244 -7.19 8.05 19.76
C PRO A 244 -6.72 9.43 19.23
N PRO A 245 -7.58 10.46 19.30
CA PRO A 245 -7.29 11.80 18.76
C PRO A 245 -6.00 12.42 19.30
N ASN A 246 -5.66 12.08 20.55
CA ASN A 246 -4.48 12.61 21.26
C ASN A 246 -3.15 11.94 20.84
N ASP A 247 -3.19 10.95 19.94
CA ASP A 247 -2.01 10.24 19.51
C ASP A 247 -1.35 10.82 18.25
N PHE A 248 -1.98 11.83 17.61
CA PHE A 248 -1.39 12.49 16.45
C PHE A 248 -0.37 13.55 16.89
N SER A 249 0.86 13.42 16.42
CA SER A 249 1.84 14.51 16.44
C SER A 249 1.53 15.50 15.33
N THR A 250 1.97 16.75 15.46
CA THR A 250 1.85 17.71 14.36
C THR A 250 2.78 17.30 13.22
N PHE A 251 2.22 17.18 12.02
CA PHE A 251 2.94 16.88 10.79
C PHE A 251 3.42 18.18 10.15
N HIS A 252 4.61 18.62 10.54
CA HIS A 252 5.13 19.95 10.19
C HIS A 252 5.41 20.15 8.70
N ASN A 253 5.66 19.05 7.95
CA ASN A 253 6.07 19.10 6.55
C ASN A 253 5.03 18.47 5.60
N LEU A 254 3.92 17.96 6.12
CA LEU A 254 2.94 17.25 5.34
C LEU A 254 2.21 18.17 4.37
N THR A 255 2.40 17.89 3.07
CA THR A 255 1.75 18.59 1.96
C THR A 255 0.70 17.73 1.26
N HIS A 256 0.84 16.40 1.32
CA HIS A 256 -0.07 15.45 0.68
C HIS A 256 -0.58 14.43 1.70
N LEU A 257 -1.90 14.38 1.88
CA LEU A 257 -2.55 13.45 2.81
C LEU A 257 -3.61 12.63 2.08
N VAL A 258 -3.53 11.31 2.20
CA VAL A 258 -4.51 10.36 1.64
C VAL A 258 -5.14 9.58 2.78
N LEU A 259 -6.46 9.70 2.93
CA LEU A 259 -7.23 9.11 4.03
C LEU A 259 -8.39 8.26 3.52
N ASN A 260 -8.80 7.27 4.31
CA ASN A 260 -10.13 6.67 4.15
C ASN A 260 -11.22 7.59 4.75
N TYR A 261 -12.51 7.34 4.38
CA TYR A 261 -13.64 8.13 4.87
C TYR A 261 -14.04 7.80 6.33
N SER A 262 -13.21 8.13 7.29
CA SER A 262 -13.56 8.04 8.73
C SER A 262 -13.90 9.43 9.26
N CYS A 263 -15.12 9.90 9.00
CA CYS A 263 -15.51 11.29 9.21
C CYS A 263 -15.33 11.79 10.66
N ASP A 264 -15.41 10.90 11.64
CA ASP A 264 -15.30 11.26 13.06
C ASP A 264 -13.90 11.77 13.44
N ILE A 265 -12.86 11.36 12.69
CA ILE A 265 -11.46 11.63 13.04
C ILE A 265 -10.81 12.57 12.02
N ILE A 266 -11.37 12.68 10.81
CA ILE A 266 -10.76 13.45 9.71
C ILE A 266 -10.42 14.89 10.13
N VAL A 267 -11.38 15.61 10.72
CA VAL A 267 -11.17 17.01 11.09
C VAL A 267 -10.08 17.14 12.16
N GLN A 268 -10.02 16.20 13.10
CA GLN A 268 -8.98 16.17 14.13
C GLN A 268 -7.60 15.96 13.51
N VAL A 269 -7.47 15.03 12.55
CA VAL A 269 -6.21 14.84 11.81
C VAL A 269 -5.81 16.10 11.04
N LEU A 270 -6.75 16.78 10.39
CA LEU A 270 -6.49 18.03 9.65
C LEU A 270 -5.95 19.16 10.56
N HIS A 271 -6.34 19.21 11.83
CA HIS A 271 -5.76 20.16 12.80
C HIS A 271 -4.26 19.94 13.03
N HIS A 272 -3.78 18.70 12.83
CA HIS A 272 -2.36 18.36 12.95
C HIS A 272 -1.56 18.53 11.65
N CYS A 273 -2.17 19.04 10.56
CA CYS A 273 -1.55 19.14 9.23
C CYS A 273 -1.50 20.60 8.73
N PRO A 274 -0.77 21.52 9.35
CA PRO A 274 -0.85 22.94 9.07
C PRO A 274 -0.46 23.34 7.64
N LYS A 275 0.43 22.59 6.97
CA LYS A 275 0.93 22.90 5.62
C LYS A 275 0.26 22.08 4.51
N LEU A 276 -0.86 21.40 4.79
CA LEU A 276 -1.52 20.53 3.86
C LEU A 276 -2.04 21.27 2.62
N GLN A 277 -1.62 20.81 1.43
CA GLN A 277 -2.00 21.36 0.14
C GLN A 277 -2.93 20.43 -0.64
N ASN A 278 -2.70 19.12 -0.55
CA ASN A 278 -3.41 18.10 -1.29
C ASN A 278 -4.05 17.10 -0.33
N LEU A 279 -5.36 16.97 -0.40
CA LEU A 279 -6.14 16.03 0.40
C LEU A 279 -6.87 15.06 -0.51
N GLU A 280 -6.67 13.77 -0.31
CA GLU A 280 -7.36 12.72 -1.07
C GLU A 280 -8.10 11.78 -0.14
N PHE A 281 -9.34 11.44 -0.51
CA PHE A 281 -10.14 10.44 0.18
C PHE A 281 -10.37 9.23 -0.71
N TYR A 282 -10.33 8.03 -0.09
CA TYR A 282 -10.68 6.77 -0.73
C TYR A 282 -11.62 5.95 0.15
N GLU A 283 -12.37 5.03 -0.46
CA GLU A 283 -13.22 4.12 0.29
C GLU A 283 -12.41 2.92 0.80
N ASP A 284 -12.67 2.57 2.05
CA ASP A 284 -12.26 1.30 2.62
C ASP A 284 -13.50 0.50 3.00
N PHE A 285 -13.73 -0.58 2.28
CA PHE A 285 -14.89 -1.46 2.49
C PHE A 285 -14.87 -2.21 3.84
N SER A 286 -13.73 -2.20 4.54
CA SER A 286 -13.59 -2.87 5.85
C SER A 286 -14.24 -2.10 7.00
N THR A 287 -14.45 -0.80 6.86
CA THR A 287 -14.83 0.12 7.97
C THR A 287 -16.31 0.49 8.02
N THR A 288 -17.18 -0.11 7.23
CA THR A 288 -18.61 0.27 7.11
C THR A 288 -19.47 0.02 8.35
N ARG A 289 -18.94 -0.57 9.43
CA ARG A 289 -19.69 -0.85 10.66
C ARG A 289 -19.51 0.26 11.71
N GLY A 290 -20.60 0.99 11.98
CA GLY A 290 -20.72 1.83 13.18
C GLY A 290 -20.27 3.29 13.05
N LEU A 291 -20.35 3.89 11.85
CA LEU A 291 -20.05 5.30 11.68
C LEU A 291 -21.11 6.17 12.33
N GLN A 292 -20.66 7.10 13.16
CA GLN A 292 -21.53 8.11 13.77
C GLN A 292 -21.98 9.10 12.70
N ASN A 293 -23.14 9.75 12.96
CA ASN A 293 -23.59 10.84 12.13
C ASN A 293 -22.58 11.99 12.19
N TRP A 294 -22.44 12.72 11.07
CA TRP A 294 -21.65 13.92 11.01
C TRP A 294 -22.10 14.93 12.08
N VAL A 295 -21.16 15.43 12.83
CA VAL A 295 -21.33 16.56 13.74
C VAL A 295 -20.44 17.69 13.21
N ASP A 296 -21.01 18.90 13.10
CA ASP A 296 -20.24 20.05 12.63
C ASP A 296 -19.10 20.35 13.62
N PRO A 297 -17.86 20.49 13.12
CA PRO A 297 -16.71 20.74 13.98
C PRO A 297 -16.80 22.11 14.66
N GLU A 298 -16.36 22.20 15.92
CA GLU A 298 -16.32 23.46 16.69
C GLU A 298 -15.31 24.47 16.12
N SER A 299 -14.27 23.99 15.45
CA SER A 299 -13.21 24.81 14.88
C SER A 299 -12.79 24.34 13.49
N VAL A 300 -12.29 25.27 12.68
CA VAL A 300 -11.84 25.02 11.31
C VAL A 300 -10.33 24.77 11.33
N PRO A 301 -9.82 23.65 10.80
CA PRO A 301 -8.39 23.42 10.65
C PRO A 301 -7.71 24.54 9.83
N SER A 302 -6.57 25.04 10.30
CA SER A 302 -5.84 26.12 9.65
C SER A 302 -5.44 25.81 8.20
N CYS A 303 -5.14 24.55 7.90
CA CYS A 303 -4.78 24.13 6.55
C CYS A 303 -5.89 24.39 5.52
N LEU A 304 -7.17 24.24 5.89
CA LEU A 304 -8.29 24.55 4.99
C LEU A 304 -8.28 26.01 4.58
N SER A 305 -8.08 26.90 5.54
CA SER A 305 -8.15 28.35 5.28
C SER A 305 -6.92 28.90 4.54
N LEU A 306 -5.75 28.27 4.70
CA LEU A 306 -4.47 28.86 4.31
C LEU A 306 -3.77 28.14 3.14
N ASN A 307 -3.89 26.81 3.03
CA ASN A 307 -2.97 26.04 2.21
C ASN A 307 -3.62 25.01 1.28
N LEU A 308 -4.83 24.54 1.58
CA LEU A 308 -5.45 23.45 0.83
C LEU A 308 -5.89 23.92 -0.56
N THR A 309 -5.18 23.48 -1.60
CA THR A 309 -5.45 23.79 -3.01
C THR A 309 -6.25 22.71 -3.73
N THR A 310 -6.06 21.44 -3.33
CA THR A 310 -6.71 20.31 -4.00
C THR A 310 -7.37 19.38 -2.99
N CYS A 311 -8.63 19.01 -3.24
CA CYS A 311 -9.34 18.00 -2.47
C CYS A 311 -9.99 16.98 -3.41
N ASN A 312 -9.45 15.75 -3.45
CA ASN A 312 -9.90 14.66 -4.32
C ASN A 312 -10.73 13.65 -3.51
N MET A 313 -11.97 13.40 -3.91
CA MET A 313 -12.86 12.45 -3.23
C MET A 313 -13.17 11.29 -4.17
N ARG A 314 -12.55 10.13 -3.93
CA ARG A 314 -12.76 8.91 -4.71
C ARG A 314 -13.76 7.98 -4.04
N ASP A 315 -14.34 7.09 -4.84
CA ASP A 315 -15.24 6.02 -4.38
C ASP A 315 -16.40 6.56 -3.49
N PHE A 316 -17.02 7.63 -3.96
CA PHE A 316 -18.12 8.31 -3.27
C PHE A 316 -19.42 7.49 -3.41
N ASP A 317 -19.65 6.47 -2.54
CA ASP A 317 -20.70 5.47 -2.65
C ASP A 317 -21.93 5.73 -1.73
N GLU A 318 -23.03 4.99 -2.00
CA GLU A 318 -24.34 5.17 -1.36
C GLU A 318 -24.37 4.92 0.15
N GLY A 319 -23.52 4.05 0.68
CA GLY A 319 -23.64 3.54 2.06
C GLY A 319 -23.50 4.60 3.16
N GLN A 320 -22.88 5.77 2.88
CA GLN A 320 -22.61 6.83 3.84
C GLN A 320 -22.75 8.24 3.26
N GLN A 321 -23.63 8.38 2.32
CA GLN A 321 -23.85 9.59 1.53
C GLN A 321 -23.91 10.86 2.36
N ARG A 322 -24.68 10.82 3.47
CA ARG A 322 -24.92 12.03 4.28
C ARG A 322 -23.61 12.57 4.87
N ASN A 323 -22.81 11.72 5.48
CA ASN A 323 -21.56 12.15 6.12
C ASN A 323 -20.53 12.65 5.09
N ARG A 324 -20.42 11.98 3.95
CA ARG A 324 -19.53 12.38 2.86
C ARG A 324 -19.94 13.72 2.24
N ILE A 325 -21.26 13.93 2.01
CA ILE A 325 -21.79 15.20 1.53
C ILE A 325 -21.52 16.30 2.56
N MET A 326 -21.71 16.03 3.86
CA MET A 326 -21.45 17.02 4.90
C MET A 326 -19.96 17.38 5.00
N LEU A 327 -19.06 16.40 4.88
CA LEU A 327 -17.61 16.60 4.80
C LEU A 327 -17.24 17.46 3.57
N ALA A 328 -17.78 17.12 2.40
CA ALA A 328 -17.53 17.88 1.17
C ALA A 328 -18.01 19.34 1.30
N ARG A 329 -19.20 19.55 1.87
CA ARG A 329 -19.72 20.90 2.17
C ARG A 329 -18.82 21.65 3.14
N PHE A 330 -18.41 21.00 4.23
CA PHE A 330 -17.51 21.60 5.21
C PHE A 330 -16.22 22.10 4.56
N ILE A 331 -15.61 21.27 3.70
CA ILE A 331 -14.39 21.65 2.97
C ILE A 331 -14.68 22.83 2.02
N LEU A 332 -15.73 22.76 1.19
CA LEU A 332 -16.10 23.85 0.27
C LEU A 332 -16.36 25.19 0.97
N GLN A 333 -16.96 25.16 2.15
CA GLN A 333 -17.30 26.34 2.93
C GLN A 333 -16.12 26.97 3.69
N ASN A 334 -15.03 26.21 3.91
CA ASN A 334 -13.93 26.66 4.75
C ASN A 334 -12.58 26.75 4.02
N ALA A 335 -12.42 26.09 2.86
CA ALA A 335 -11.17 26.09 2.12
C ALA A 335 -11.09 27.32 1.18
N ARG A 336 -10.42 28.37 1.65
CA ARG A 336 -10.38 29.70 0.97
C ARG A 336 -9.50 29.73 -0.28
N VAL A 337 -8.49 28.84 -0.36
CA VAL A 337 -7.53 28.79 -1.48
C VAL A 337 -7.72 27.53 -2.34
N LEU A 338 -8.85 26.85 -2.17
CA LEU A 338 -9.15 25.63 -2.92
C LEU A 338 -9.33 25.95 -4.41
N GLU A 339 -8.55 25.27 -5.25
CA GLU A 339 -8.58 25.42 -6.71
C GLU A 339 -9.40 24.32 -7.37
N THR A 340 -9.24 23.07 -6.92
CA THR A 340 -9.89 21.91 -7.53
C THR A 340 -10.48 20.96 -6.50
N MET A 341 -11.70 20.47 -6.80
CA MET A 341 -12.36 19.42 -5.99
C MET A 341 -13.05 18.40 -6.90
N PRO A 342 -12.29 17.45 -7.48
CA PRO A 342 -12.90 16.35 -8.22
C PRO A 342 -13.52 15.32 -7.27
N ILE A 343 -14.75 14.91 -7.58
CA ILE A 343 -15.48 13.86 -6.86
C ILE A 343 -15.78 12.73 -7.85
N TRP A 344 -15.28 11.52 -7.53
CA TRP A 344 -15.49 10.33 -8.34
C TRP A 344 -16.51 9.41 -7.67
N CYS A 345 -17.59 9.06 -8.36
CA CYS A 345 -18.63 8.17 -7.86
C CYS A 345 -18.90 7.01 -8.83
N TYR A 346 -19.31 5.86 -8.29
CA TYR A 346 -19.68 4.71 -9.13
C TYR A 346 -21.04 4.92 -9.80
N MET A 347 -21.97 5.55 -9.12
CA MET A 347 -23.32 5.83 -9.62
C MET A 347 -23.63 7.32 -9.55
N ARG A 348 -24.48 7.77 -10.48
CA ARG A 348 -24.92 9.17 -10.52
C ARG A 348 -25.90 9.47 -9.39
N TRP A 349 -25.64 10.58 -8.67
CA TRP A 349 -26.46 11.02 -7.53
C TRP A 349 -26.98 12.44 -7.69
N PRO A 350 -28.10 12.64 -8.39
CA PRO A 350 -28.63 13.95 -8.70
C PRO A 350 -28.93 14.83 -7.46
N LYS A 351 -29.25 14.18 -6.31
CA LYS A 351 -29.48 14.90 -5.05
C LYS A 351 -28.19 15.45 -4.47
N ALA A 352 -27.13 14.64 -4.43
CA ALA A 352 -25.81 15.08 -3.96
C ALA A 352 -25.21 16.14 -4.87
N GLU A 353 -25.32 15.97 -6.20
CA GLU A 353 -24.91 16.97 -7.19
C GLU A 353 -25.56 18.33 -6.91
N ARG A 354 -26.90 18.37 -6.77
CA ARG A 354 -27.61 19.64 -6.47
C ARG A 354 -27.13 20.28 -5.19
N VAL A 355 -26.98 19.52 -4.10
CA VAL A 355 -26.54 20.02 -2.80
C VAL A 355 -25.13 20.59 -2.88
N LEU A 356 -24.20 19.92 -3.56
CA LEU A 356 -22.81 20.35 -3.63
C LEU A 356 -22.62 21.54 -4.59
N PHE A 357 -23.33 21.56 -5.74
CA PHE A 357 -23.25 22.69 -6.67
C PHE A 357 -23.91 23.95 -6.11
N SER A 358 -24.96 23.83 -5.26
CA SER A 358 -25.61 24.96 -4.60
C SER A 358 -24.91 25.38 -3.30
N CYS A 359 -23.87 24.67 -2.85
CA CYS A 359 -23.17 24.99 -1.62
C CYS A 359 -22.37 26.31 -1.76
N PRO A 360 -22.46 27.23 -0.80
CA PRO A 360 -21.56 28.37 -0.74
C PRO A 360 -20.10 27.91 -0.69
N ARG A 361 -19.24 28.60 -1.46
CA ARG A 361 -17.82 28.29 -1.54
C ARG A 361 -16.99 29.39 -0.92
N ALA A 362 -16.03 29.04 -0.06
CA ALA A 362 -15.07 29.99 0.48
C ALA A 362 -14.06 30.46 -0.59
N SER A 363 -13.72 29.59 -1.54
CA SER A 363 -12.89 29.92 -2.70
C SER A 363 -13.75 30.14 -3.94
N VAL A 364 -13.65 31.31 -4.53
CA VAL A 364 -14.37 31.67 -5.78
C VAL A 364 -13.76 30.99 -7.01
N THR A 365 -12.51 30.57 -6.93
CA THR A 365 -11.78 29.93 -8.03
C THR A 365 -11.98 28.41 -8.05
N CYS A 366 -12.62 27.83 -7.03
CA CYS A 366 -12.77 26.39 -6.88
C CYS A 366 -13.56 25.76 -8.03
N GLN A 367 -12.92 24.89 -8.78
CA GLN A 367 -13.52 24.05 -9.80
C GLN A 367 -14.00 22.73 -9.16
N LEU A 368 -15.31 22.63 -8.92
CA LEU A 368 -15.93 21.38 -8.49
C LEU A 368 -16.35 20.56 -9.71
N SER A 369 -15.86 19.33 -9.84
CA SER A 369 -16.32 18.36 -10.82
C SER A 369 -16.86 17.10 -10.13
N ILE A 370 -17.94 16.52 -10.71
CA ILE A 370 -18.50 15.25 -10.23
C ILE A 370 -18.54 14.31 -11.41
N ASP A 371 -17.65 13.33 -11.41
CA ASP A 371 -17.49 12.35 -12.47
C ASP A 371 -18.03 10.98 -12.05
N CYS A 372 -18.96 10.44 -12.85
CA CYS A 372 -19.55 9.14 -12.60
C CYS A 372 -18.94 8.12 -13.58
N GLY A 373 -18.25 7.10 -13.06
CA GLY A 373 -17.57 6.06 -13.84
C GLY A 373 -18.49 5.07 -14.59
N CYS A 374 -19.81 5.28 -14.58
CA CYS A 374 -20.77 4.40 -15.25
C CYS A 374 -20.76 4.59 -16.77
N LYS A 375 -19.75 4.06 -17.46
CA LYS A 375 -19.91 3.62 -18.85
C LYS A 375 -20.58 2.22 -18.89
N PHE A 376 -21.70 2.03 -18.20
CA PHE A 376 -22.56 0.90 -18.51
C PHE A 376 -23.37 1.25 -19.76
N THR A 377 -22.92 0.81 -20.91
CA THR A 377 -23.78 0.60 -22.08
C THR A 377 -24.85 -0.40 -21.69
N PHE A 378 -26.02 0.11 -21.31
CA PHE A 378 -27.23 -0.71 -21.24
C PHE A 378 -27.50 -1.24 -22.62
N ILE A 379 -27.09 -2.48 -22.91
CA ILE A 379 -27.62 -3.25 -24.01
C ILE A 379 -29.08 -3.48 -23.64
N ARG A 380 -29.98 -2.65 -24.20
CA ARG A 380 -31.43 -2.89 -24.18
C ARG A 380 -31.65 -4.27 -24.77
N LYS A 381 -31.88 -5.28 -23.92
CA LYS A 381 -32.45 -6.56 -24.36
C LYS A 381 -33.80 -6.26 -25.04
N GLY A 382 -33.81 -6.33 -26.36
CA GLY A 382 -35.02 -6.16 -27.17
C GLY A 382 -36.10 -7.05 -26.66
N LYS A 383 -37.29 -6.47 -26.47
CA LYS A 383 -38.52 -7.20 -26.17
C LYS A 383 -38.73 -8.28 -27.27
N ARG A 384 -38.55 -9.52 -26.90
CA ARG A 384 -39.03 -10.63 -27.73
C ARG A 384 -40.56 -10.57 -27.77
N THR A 385 -41.12 -10.08 -28.87
CA THR A 385 -42.55 -10.22 -29.21
C THR A 385 -42.89 -11.69 -29.32
N LYS A 386 -43.72 -12.18 -28.38
CA LYS A 386 -44.37 -13.49 -28.49
C LYS A 386 -45.31 -13.45 -29.69
N LYS A 387 -44.94 -14.06 -30.81
CA LYS A 387 -45.88 -14.41 -31.87
C LYS A 387 -46.75 -15.55 -31.38
N ASN A 388 -48.05 -15.26 -31.15
CA ASN A 388 -49.12 -16.23 -30.97
C ASN A 388 -49.21 -17.16 -32.19
N ARG A 389 -48.87 -18.41 -32.05
CA ARG A 389 -49.28 -19.46 -32.97
C ARG A 389 -50.61 -20.00 -32.44
N ARG A 390 -51.69 -19.55 -33.06
CA ARG A 390 -52.98 -20.21 -32.97
C ARG A 390 -52.87 -21.57 -33.64
N ALA A 391 -53.15 -22.63 -32.90
CA ALA A 391 -53.40 -23.96 -33.43
C ALA A 391 -54.70 -23.93 -34.19
N LYS A 392 -54.71 -24.41 -35.44
CA LYS A 392 -55.90 -24.87 -36.15
C LYS A 392 -55.96 -26.37 -35.95
N ASN A 393 -56.93 -26.82 -35.15
CA ASN A 393 -57.49 -28.17 -35.25
C ASN A 393 -58.39 -28.24 -36.46
N GLY A 394 -58.29 -29.34 -37.19
CA GLY A 394 -59.23 -29.68 -38.25
C GLY A 394 -58.86 -30.99 -38.94
N ARG A 395 -59.55 -32.04 -38.49
CA ARG A 395 -59.73 -33.35 -39.01
C ARG A 395 -58.67 -34.42 -38.84
#